data_a088c7889113874ce1f97b6a084d30a8
#
_entry.id   a088c7889113874ce1f97b6a084d30a8
#
_cell.length_a   1.000
_cell.length_b   1.000
_cell.length_c   1.000
_cell.angle_alpha   90.00
_cell.angle_beta   90.00
_cell.angle_gamma   90.00
#
_symmetry.space_group_name_H-M   'P 1'
#
loop_
_entity.id
_entity.type
_entity.pdbx_description
1 polymer ?
#
loop_
_entity_poly.entity_id
_entity_poly.type
_entity_poly.pdbx_seq_one_letter_code
_entity_poly.pdbx_strand_id
1 'polypeptide(L)'
;MTQDLVIRNARLRSGRICDITVAAGHIQRIGERTAGSARGEIDAQGKLVTETFVIAHLHLDKVMTGSFAEEAALEQYHGSGMGGTMTAIETASRVKEHYVESEIVDRVRKVLVEAEYHGVSHIRAFADVDTKARLTGVSALLKIREEFKNRIGIQVVAFPQDGIIREPGTEELLYKSMDLGADVVGGIPWIEYTDEDSKKHIDIAFEIAKKYNADIAMLTDDAGDPELRTTEYLASSAIRNGWIGRVAACHARATALYNEVYHRKLCALLKKAEVGVVSDPHTGPLHVRVKDLLDAGITV
;
A
#
# COMPACT_ATOMS: atom_id res chain seq x y z
N MET A 1 -34.95 6.39 -15.97
CA MET A 1 -34.26 5.31 -15.24
C MET A 1 -34.57 5.47 -13.77
N THR A 2 -34.90 4.39 -13.08
CA THR A 2 -35.17 4.43 -11.64
C THR A 2 -33.85 4.66 -10.92
N GLN A 3 -33.79 5.67 -10.04
CA GLN A 3 -32.61 5.94 -9.22
C GLN A 3 -32.52 4.88 -8.11
N ASP A 4 -31.31 4.37 -7.85
CA ASP A 4 -31.11 3.38 -6.79
C ASP A 4 -30.98 4.07 -5.43
N LEU A 5 -30.28 5.22 -5.39
CA LEU A 5 -30.03 5.99 -4.20
C LEU A 5 -30.02 7.49 -4.51
N VAL A 6 -30.59 8.28 -3.62
CA VAL A 6 -30.40 9.74 -3.58
C VAL A 6 -29.84 10.12 -2.22
N ILE A 7 -28.75 10.88 -2.20
CA ILE A 7 -28.22 11.52 -1.00
C ILE A 7 -28.60 12.99 -1.05
N ARG A 8 -29.47 13.41 -0.15
CA ARG A 8 -29.97 14.79 -0.03
C ARG A 8 -29.08 15.65 0.85
N ASN A 9 -29.05 16.94 0.57
CA ASN A 9 -28.38 17.93 1.42
C ASN A 9 -26.91 17.56 1.73
N ALA A 10 -26.22 16.93 0.77
CA ALA A 10 -24.82 16.56 0.89
C ALA A 10 -23.93 17.80 0.80
N ARG A 11 -23.07 18.04 1.79
CA ARG A 11 -22.02 19.08 1.71
C ARG A 11 -20.76 18.48 1.12
N LEU A 12 -20.34 18.98 -0.02
CA LEU A 12 -19.08 18.59 -0.68
C LEU A 12 -17.87 19.27 -0.01
N ARG A 13 -16.64 18.79 -0.33
CA ARG A 13 -15.38 19.41 0.12
C ARG A 13 -15.26 20.89 -0.24
N SER A 14 -15.90 21.33 -1.33
CA SER A 14 -15.99 22.75 -1.72
C SER A 14 -16.88 23.60 -0.81
N GLY A 15 -17.59 23.02 0.16
CA GLY A 15 -18.60 23.66 0.99
C GLY A 15 -19.99 23.73 0.34
N ARG A 16 -20.13 23.42 -0.95
CA ARG A 16 -21.42 23.43 -1.66
C ARG A 16 -22.35 22.34 -1.12
N ILE A 17 -23.60 22.69 -0.85
CA ILE A 17 -24.66 21.74 -0.50
C ILE A 17 -25.43 21.37 -1.77
N CYS A 18 -25.60 20.07 -2.03
CA CYS A 18 -26.25 19.54 -3.22
C CYS A 18 -26.85 18.16 -2.97
N ASP A 19 -27.60 17.66 -3.95
CA ASP A 19 -28.04 16.28 -3.99
C ASP A 19 -27.13 15.45 -4.88
N ILE A 20 -26.92 14.17 -4.51
CA ILE A 20 -26.16 13.19 -5.29
C ILE A 20 -27.12 12.06 -5.66
N THR A 21 -27.23 11.75 -6.94
CA THR A 21 -28.05 10.63 -7.42
C THR A 21 -27.19 9.50 -7.97
N VAL A 22 -27.58 8.28 -7.63
CA VAL A 22 -26.89 7.05 -8.05
C VAL A 22 -27.88 6.13 -8.77
N ALA A 23 -27.47 5.57 -9.89
CA ALA A 23 -28.19 4.52 -10.59
C ALA A 23 -27.21 3.52 -11.20
N ALA A 24 -27.55 2.24 -11.16
CA ALA A 24 -26.70 1.13 -11.62
C ALA A 24 -25.26 1.19 -11.06
N GLY A 25 -25.12 1.54 -9.78
CA GLY A 25 -23.82 1.62 -9.09
C GLY A 25 -22.97 2.85 -9.46
N HIS A 26 -23.48 3.80 -10.27
CA HIS A 26 -22.73 4.96 -10.72
C HIS A 26 -23.40 6.27 -10.28
N ILE A 27 -22.59 7.27 -9.92
CA ILE A 27 -23.06 8.64 -9.70
C ILE A 27 -23.57 9.17 -11.04
N GLN A 28 -24.87 9.48 -11.13
CA GLN A 28 -25.49 10.03 -12.34
C GLN A 28 -25.47 11.57 -12.33
N ARG A 29 -25.61 12.17 -11.17
CA ARG A 29 -25.67 13.63 -11.05
C ARG A 29 -25.23 14.09 -9.66
N ILE A 30 -24.51 15.20 -9.64
CA ILE A 30 -24.23 16.00 -8.45
C ILE A 30 -24.74 17.41 -8.76
N GLY A 31 -25.77 17.89 -8.07
CA GLY A 31 -26.38 19.18 -8.40
C GLY A 31 -27.42 19.64 -7.39
N GLU A 32 -28.10 20.72 -7.73
CA GLU A 32 -29.24 21.22 -6.98
C GLU A 32 -30.37 20.18 -6.91
N ARG A 33 -31.31 20.41 -6.00
CA ARG A 33 -32.40 19.49 -5.63
C ARG A 33 -32.92 18.67 -6.83
N THR A 34 -32.83 17.38 -6.71
CA THR A 34 -33.28 16.46 -7.76
C THR A 34 -34.74 16.10 -7.50
N ALA A 35 -35.61 16.33 -8.51
CA ALA A 35 -36.98 15.82 -8.49
C ALA A 35 -36.97 14.32 -8.83
N GLY A 36 -37.75 13.50 -8.11
CA GLY A 36 -37.91 12.09 -8.36
C GLY A 36 -37.71 11.23 -7.10
N SER A 37 -38.31 10.04 -7.12
CA SER A 37 -38.15 9.04 -6.07
C SER A 37 -37.02 8.08 -6.43
N ALA A 38 -36.26 7.67 -5.43
CA ALA A 38 -35.24 6.61 -5.53
C ALA A 38 -35.69 5.40 -4.69
N ARG A 39 -35.05 4.24 -4.90
CA ARG A 39 -35.26 3.06 -4.05
C ARG A 39 -34.80 3.30 -2.61
N GLY A 40 -33.71 4.06 -2.46
CA GLY A 40 -33.17 4.50 -1.18
C GLY A 40 -32.95 6.01 -1.15
N GLU A 41 -33.15 6.63 0.02
CA GLU A 41 -32.89 8.04 0.22
C GLU A 41 -32.16 8.23 1.57
N ILE A 42 -31.10 9.03 1.55
CA ILE A 42 -30.33 9.43 2.73
C ILE A 42 -30.34 10.95 2.80
N ASP A 43 -30.82 11.53 3.89
CA ASP A 43 -30.63 12.96 4.15
C ASP A 43 -29.31 13.17 4.92
N ALA A 44 -28.33 13.75 4.25
CA ALA A 44 -27.03 14.06 4.85
C ALA A 44 -27.09 15.25 5.83
N GLN A 45 -28.21 16.00 5.88
CA GLN A 45 -28.41 17.11 6.79
C GLN A 45 -27.30 18.16 6.78
N GLY A 46 -26.70 18.41 5.63
CA GLY A 46 -25.55 19.30 5.48
C GLY A 46 -24.21 18.74 6.00
N LYS A 47 -24.17 17.46 6.36
CA LYS A 47 -22.93 16.79 6.73
C LYS A 47 -22.04 16.60 5.50
N LEU A 48 -20.72 16.51 5.75
CA LEU A 48 -19.75 16.28 4.70
C LEU A 48 -19.96 14.88 4.08
N VAL A 49 -20.03 14.86 2.76
CA VAL A 49 -20.05 13.61 1.95
C VAL A 49 -18.83 13.62 1.05
N THR A 50 -18.02 12.56 1.12
CA THR A 50 -16.80 12.40 0.38
C THR A 50 -16.80 11.04 -0.33
N GLU A 51 -15.79 10.86 -1.17
CA GLU A 51 -15.40 9.54 -1.65
C GLU A 51 -15.00 8.66 -0.47
N THR A 52 -15.05 7.33 -0.67
CA THR A 52 -14.57 6.34 0.31
C THR A 52 -13.05 6.45 0.50
N PHE A 53 -12.55 5.89 1.60
CA PHE A 53 -11.11 5.83 1.85
C PHE A 53 -10.47 4.65 1.11
N VAL A 54 -9.20 4.84 0.74
CA VAL A 54 -8.33 3.82 0.18
C VAL A 54 -7.11 3.68 1.08
N ILE A 55 -6.82 2.47 1.51
CA ILE A 55 -5.58 2.16 2.24
C ILE A 55 -4.56 1.66 1.21
N ALA A 56 -3.64 2.54 0.83
CA ALA A 56 -2.67 2.26 -0.23
C ALA A 56 -1.52 1.34 0.21
N HIS A 57 -1.36 1.12 1.52
CA HIS A 57 -0.31 0.27 2.09
C HIS A 57 -0.74 -0.28 3.45
N LEU A 58 -0.82 -1.61 3.58
CA LEU A 58 -1.10 -2.28 4.84
C LEU A 58 -0.55 -3.71 4.79
N HIS A 59 0.28 -4.09 5.78
CA HIS A 59 0.70 -5.48 5.99
C HIS A 59 -0.43 -6.27 6.63
N LEU A 60 -1.39 -6.68 5.79
CA LEU A 60 -2.66 -7.24 6.24
C LEU A 60 -2.50 -8.66 6.81
N ASP A 61 -1.50 -9.41 6.39
CA ASP A 61 -1.15 -10.73 6.92
C ASP A 61 -0.65 -10.69 8.37
N LYS A 62 -0.08 -9.55 8.80
CA LYS A 62 0.50 -9.31 10.13
C LYS A 62 -0.41 -8.53 11.09
N VAL A 63 -1.63 -8.20 10.69
CA VAL A 63 -2.54 -7.46 11.58
C VAL A 63 -2.81 -8.23 12.88
N MET A 64 -2.91 -7.50 13.98
CA MET A 64 -3.18 -8.04 15.32
C MET A 64 -2.18 -9.09 15.80
N THR A 65 -0.92 -9.01 15.38
CA THR A 65 0.17 -9.92 15.80
C THR A 65 1.03 -9.36 16.94
N GLY A 66 0.75 -8.16 17.42
CA GLY A 66 1.52 -7.54 18.52
C GLY A 66 1.60 -8.39 19.78
N SER A 67 0.60 -9.25 20.03
CA SER A 67 0.62 -10.19 21.16
C SER A 67 1.66 -11.32 21.02
N PHE A 68 2.21 -11.54 19.83
CA PHE A 68 3.28 -12.52 19.58
C PHE A 68 4.69 -11.91 19.69
N ALA A 69 4.79 -10.58 19.75
CA ALA A 69 6.05 -9.91 19.93
C ALA A 69 6.43 -9.87 21.41
N GLU A 70 7.70 -10.14 21.72
CA GLU A 70 8.22 -9.98 23.08
C GLU A 70 8.16 -8.49 23.47
N GLU A 71 7.76 -8.20 24.70
CA GLU A 71 7.62 -6.83 25.23
C GLU A 71 8.91 -6.03 25.05
N ALA A 72 10.06 -6.66 25.30
CA ALA A 72 11.36 -6.03 25.11
C ALA A 72 11.66 -5.63 23.66
N ALA A 73 11.18 -6.41 22.67
CA ALA A 73 11.34 -6.09 21.26
C ALA A 73 10.45 -4.92 20.84
N LEU A 74 9.25 -4.83 21.40
CA LEU A 74 8.34 -3.69 21.20
C LEU A 74 8.89 -2.41 21.83
N GLU A 75 9.42 -2.48 23.05
CA GLU A 75 10.08 -1.34 23.71
C GLU A 75 11.28 -0.84 22.91
N GLN A 76 12.13 -1.73 22.42
CA GLN A 76 13.27 -1.39 21.58
C GLN A 76 12.83 -0.74 20.27
N TYR A 77 11.80 -1.26 19.61
CA TYR A 77 11.23 -0.68 18.38
C TYR A 77 10.73 0.74 18.62
N HIS A 78 9.92 0.97 19.65
CA HIS A 78 9.36 2.28 19.96
C HIS A 78 10.40 3.28 20.49
N GLY A 79 11.45 2.80 21.18
CA GLY A 79 12.50 3.64 21.78
C GLY A 79 13.63 4.05 20.82
N SER A 80 13.80 3.36 19.70
CA SER A 80 14.98 3.51 18.83
C SER A 80 14.80 4.49 17.67
N GLY A 81 13.61 5.08 17.48
CA GLY A 81 13.33 5.94 16.34
C GLY A 81 13.63 5.22 15.02
N MET A 82 14.27 5.89 14.07
CA MET A 82 14.61 5.26 12.78
C MET A 82 15.69 4.16 12.87
N GLY A 83 16.48 4.13 13.95
CA GLY A 83 17.45 3.05 14.22
C GLY A 83 16.80 1.70 14.54
N GLY A 84 15.53 1.70 14.93
CA GLY A 84 14.76 0.47 15.22
C GLY A 84 14.19 -0.24 13.98
N THR A 85 14.38 0.29 12.78
CA THR A 85 13.75 -0.27 11.58
C THR A 85 14.17 -1.71 11.30
N MET A 86 15.47 -2.04 11.45
CA MET A 86 15.94 -3.42 11.30
C MET A 86 15.38 -4.34 12.39
N THR A 87 15.27 -3.87 13.63
CA THR A 87 14.64 -4.63 14.74
C THR A 87 13.17 -4.93 14.44
N ALA A 88 12.44 -4.01 13.81
CA ALA A 88 11.06 -4.24 13.38
C ALA A 88 10.96 -5.37 12.35
N ILE A 89 11.87 -5.40 11.37
CA ILE A 89 11.94 -6.46 10.35
C ILE A 89 12.25 -7.81 11.01
N GLU A 90 13.22 -7.87 11.91
CA GLU A 90 13.59 -9.08 12.64
C GLU A 90 12.44 -9.59 13.52
N THR A 91 11.72 -8.70 14.20
CA THR A 91 10.54 -9.05 14.99
C THR A 91 9.43 -9.60 14.10
N ALA A 92 9.15 -8.96 12.97
CA ALA A 92 8.18 -9.44 11.98
C ALA A 92 8.58 -10.83 11.43
N SER A 93 9.88 -11.07 11.23
CA SER A 93 10.41 -12.36 10.77
C SER A 93 10.10 -13.51 11.74
N ARG A 94 10.14 -13.27 13.05
CA ARG A 94 9.78 -14.29 14.07
C ARG A 94 8.28 -14.62 14.07
N VAL A 95 7.43 -13.60 13.86
CA VAL A 95 5.97 -13.80 13.79
C VAL A 95 5.59 -14.76 12.66
N LYS A 96 6.33 -14.72 11.54
CA LYS A 96 6.05 -15.54 10.36
C LYS A 96 6.25 -17.03 10.58
N GLU A 97 7.10 -17.44 11.52
CA GLU A 97 7.32 -18.85 11.87
C GLU A 97 6.04 -19.51 12.42
N HIS A 98 5.10 -18.71 12.88
CA HIS A 98 3.82 -19.14 13.46
C HIS A 98 2.62 -18.89 12.53
N TYR A 99 2.85 -18.66 11.24
CA TYR A 99 1.77 -18.41 10.31
C TYR A 99 0.88 -19.63 10.09
N VAL A 100 -0.40 -19.48 10.41
CA VAL A 100 -1.47 -20.43 10.11
C VAL A 100 -2.52 -19.71 9.27
N GLU A 101 -2.83 -20.23 8.09
CA GLU A 101 -3.74 -19.57 7.13
C GLU A 101 -5.08 -19.19 7.75
N SER A 102 -5.73 -20.11 8.48
CA SER A 102 -7.04 -19.85 9.11
C SER A 102 -6.99 -18.73 10.14
N GLU A 103 -5.92 -18.64 10.93
CA GLU A 103 -5.76 -17.59 11.93
C GLU A 103 -5.51 -16.21 11.28
N ILE A 104 -4.73 -16.18 10.19
CA ILE A 104 -4.57 -14.95 9.40
C ILE A 104 -5.92 -14.50 8.86
N VAL A 105 -6.69 -15.39 8.23
CA VAL A 105 -8.05 -15.10 7.72
C VAL A 105 -8.94 -14.54 8.81
N ASP A 106 -8.93 -15.12 10.02
CA ASP A 106 -9.78 -14.66 11.12
C ASP A 106 -9.38 -13.28 11.66
N ARG A 107 -8.07 -12.99 11.75
CA ARG A 107 -7.60 -11.66 12.14
C ARG A 107 -7.94 -10.62 11.08
N VAL A 108 -7.67 -10.93 9.82
CA VAL A 108 -7.93 -10.05 8.68
C VAL A 108 -9.42 -9.73 8.57
N ARG A 109 -10.30 -10.72 8.73
CA ARG A 109 -11.76 -10.51 8.70
C ARG A 109 -12.21 -9.44 9.70
N LYS A 110 -11.66 -9.46 10.93
CA LYS A 110 -11.98 -8.44 11.94
C LYS A 110 -11.57 -7.04 11.49
N VAL A 111 -10.37 -6.92 10.94
CA VAL A 111 -9.83 -5.63 10.44
C VAL A 111 -10.64 -5.14 9.24
N LEU A 112 -11.04 -6.02 8.32
CA LEU A 112 -11.85 -5.62 7.16
C LEU A 112 -13.25 -5.15 7.54
N VAL A 113 -13.90 -5.79 8.52
CA VAL A 113 -15.19 -5.33 9.05
C VAL A 113 -15.07 -3.93 9.65
N GLU A 114 -14.01 -3.68 10.41
CA GLU A 114 -13.73 -2.36 10.99
C GLU A 114 -13.41 -1.32 9.91
N ALA A 115 -12.60 -1.69 8.92
CA ALA A 115 -12.26 -0.82 7.79
C ALA A 115 -13.52 -0.42 6.99
N GLU A 116 -14.41 -1.36 6.71
CA GLU A 116 -15.69 -1.09 6.06
C GLU A 116 -16.56 -0.14 6.90
N TYR A 117 -16.66 -0.36 8.20
CA TYR A 117 -17.39 0.51 9.12
C TYR A 117 -16.87 1.96 9.07
N HIS A 118 -15.57 2.14 8.88
CA HIS A 118 -14.94 3.45 8.71
C HIS A 118 -14.91 3.97 7.26
N GLY A 119 -15.62 3.34 6.35
CA GLY A 119 -15.79 3.83 4.98
C GLY A 119 -14.63 3.52 4.04
N VAL A 120 -13.80 2.52 4.35
CA VAL A 120 -12.74 2.04 3.44
C VAL A 120 -13.36 1.14 2.38
N SER A 121 -13.07 1.40 1.12
CA SER A 121 -13.54 0.59 -0.01
C SER A 121 -12.45 -0.22 -0.70
N HIS A 122 -11.18 0.17 -0.57
CA HIS A 122 -10.06 -0.52 -1.22
C HIS A 122 -8.85 -0.59 -0.31
N ILE A 123 -8.14 -1.71 -0.37
CA ILE A 123 -6.92 -1.94 0.40
C ILE A 123 -5.86 -2.59 -0.50
N ARG A 124 -4.66 -2.01 -0.55
CA ARG A 124 -3.48 -2.67 -1.07
C ARG A 124 -2.80 -3.42 0.07
N ALA A 125 -2.96 -4.73 0.06
CA ALA A 125 -2.63 -5.64 1.16
C ALA A 125 -1.30 -6.35 0.90
N PHE A 126 -0.28 -6.07 1.68
CA PHE A 126 1.02 -6.71 1.61
C PHE A 126 0.96 -8.05 2.36
N ALA A 127 1.42 -9.11 1.71
CA ALA A 127 1.59 -10.44 2.28
C ALA A 127 3.06 -10.86 2.16
N ASP A 128 3.67 -11.24 3.26
CA ASP A 128 5.06 -11.67 3.27
C ASP A 128 5.25 -12.95 2.45
N VAL A 129 6.32 -12.93 1.64
CA VAL A 129 6.76 -14.03 0.79
C VAL A 129 8.26 -14.22 1.00
N ASP A 130 8.62 -15.22 1.75
CA ASP A 130 9.99 -15.61 2.07
C ASP A 130 10.04 -17.09 2.51
N THR A 131 11.20 -17.58 2.89
CA THR A 131 11.37 -19.00 3.25
C THR A 131 10.64 -19.42 4.53
N LYS A 132 10.25 -18.46 5.40
CA LYS A 132 9.49 -18.69 6.64
C LYS A 132 7.98 -18.60 6.40
N ALA A 133 7.51 -17.44 5.91
CA ALA A 133 6.10 -17.22 5.57
C ALA A 133 5.62 -18.12 4.43
N ARG A 134 6.53 -18.46 3.53
CA ARG A 134 6.25 -19.18 2.27
C ARG A 134 5.12 -18.47 1.50
N LEU A 135 4.02 -19.14 1.26
CA LEU A 135 2.84 -18.62 0.55
C LEU A 135 1.63 -18.46 1.47
N THR A 136 1.79 -18.70 2.77
CA THR A 136 0.67 -18.76 3.73
C THR A 136 -0.09 -17.44 3.80
N GLY A 137 0.63 -16.31 3.88
CA GLY A 137 0.02 -14.97 3.87
C GLY A 137 -0.73 -14.68 2.58
N VAL A 138 -0.11 -14.98 1.44
CA VAL A 138 -0.75 -14.79 0.11
C VAL A 138 -2.03 -15.62 0.00
N SER A 139 -1.97 -16.92 0.34
CA SER A 139 -3.15 -17.80 0.30
C SER A 139 -4.28 -17.28 1.17
N ALA A 140 -3.97 -16.85 2.40
CA ALA A 140 -4.95 -16.27 3.32
C ALA A 140 -5.61 -15.01 2.74
N LEU A 141 -4.81 -14.08 2.18
CA LEU A 141 -5.33 -12.84 1.61
C LEU A 141 -6.15 -13.09 0.33
N LEU A 142 -5.77 -14.03 -0.51
CA LEU A 142 -6.56 -14.42 -1.68
C LEU A 142 -7.91 -15.00 -1.28
N LYS A 143 -7.95 -15.82 -0.24
CA LYS A 143 -9.19 -16.40 0.30
C LYS A 143 -10.13 -15.33 0.86
N ILE A 144 -9.62 -14.42 1.68
CA ILE A 144 -10.44 -13.35 2.27
C ILE A 144 -10.88 -12.32 1.21
N ARG A 145 -10.09 -12.09 0.15
CA ARG A 145 -10.45 -11.26 -1.00
C ARG A 145 -11.75 -11.75 -1.64
N GLU A 146 -11.90 -13.05 -1.85
CA GLU A 146 -13.12 -13.63 -2.40
C GLU A 146 -14.33 -13.47 -1.45
N GLU A 147 -14.11 -13.63 -0.13
CA GLU A 147 -15.16 -13.41 0.88
C GLU A 147 -15.68 -11.97 0.86
N PHE A 148 -14.78 -10.98 0.68
CA PHE A 148 -15.10 -9.54 0.74
C PHE A 148 -15.30 -8.87 -0.63
N LYS A 149 -15.27 -9.60 -1.74
CA LYS A 149 -15.24 -9.06 -3.12
C LYS A 149 -16.35 -8.05 -3.47
N ASN A 150 -17.50 -8.11 -2.78
CA ASN A 150 -18.62 -7.19 -2.99
C ASN A 150 -18.65 -6.06 -1.95
N ARG A 151 -17.68 -5.99 -1.05
CA ARG A 151 -17.62 -5.05 0.08
C ARG A 151 -16.37 -4.19 0.02
N ILE A 152 -15.19 -4.80 -0.04
CA ILE A 152 -13.89 -4.14 -0.09
C ILE A 152 -13.06 -4.75 -1.22
N GLY A 153 -12.56 -3.90 -2.12
CA GLY A 153 -11.57 -4.29 -3.11
C GLY A 153 -10.21 -4.53 -2.46
N ILE A 154 -9.64 -5.72 -2.64
CA ILE A 154 -8.33 -6.07 -2.07
C ILE A 154 -7.36 -6.38 -3.21
N GLN A 155 -6.27 -5.61 -3.31
CA GLN A 155 -5.11 -5.94 -4.13
C GLN A 155 -4.07 -6.63 -3.26
N VAL A 156 -3.67 -7.85 -3.60
CA VAL A 156 -2.67 -8.63 -2.87
C VAL A 156 -1.28 -8.35 -3.45
N VAL A 157 -0.38 -7.86 -2.62
CA VAL A 157 1.04 -7.64 -2.95
C VAL A 157 1.86 -8.82 -2.44
N ALA A 158 2.56 -9.52 -3.33
CA ALA A 158 3.56 -10.52 -2.94
C ALA A 158 4.83 -9.80 -2.46
N PHE A 159 5.09 -9.81 -1.17
CA PHE A 159 6.07 -8.93 -0.54
C PHE A 159 7.25 -9.67 0.10
N PRO A 160 8.47 -9.52 -0.44
CA PRO A 160 9.67 -10.20 0.05
C PRO A 160 10.29 -9.46 1.25
N GLN A 161 9.64 -9.52 2.43
CA GLN A 161 10.02 -8.76 3.63
C GLN A 161 11.48 -8.94 4.05
N ASP A 162 12.06 -10.14 3.85
CA ASP A 162 13.43 -10.45 4.27
C ASP A 162 14.46 -10.27 3.13
N GLY A 163 14.02 -9.70 1.98
CA GLY A 163 14.83 -9.49 0.78
C GLY A 163 14.67 -10.60 -0.26
N ILE A 164 15.22 -10.37 -1.45
CA ILE A 164 15.25 -11.37 -2.53
C ILE A 164 16.63 -12.02 -2.62
N ILE A 165 17.69 -11.20 -2.60
CA ILE A 165 19.07 -11.67 -2.69
C ILE A 165 19.56 -12.12 -1.32
N ARG A 166 19.22 -11.34 -0.29
CA ARG A 166 19.53 -11.63 1.11
C ARG A 166 18.90 -12.94 1.60
N GLU A 167 17.73 -13.32 1.07
CA GLU A 167 16.98 -14.52 1.44
C GLU A 167 16.83 -15.46 0.23
N PRO A 168 17.81 -16.33 -0.05
CA PRO A 168 17.80 -17.23 -1.20
C PRO A 168 16.56 -18.14 -1.23
N GLY A 169 15.90 -18.23 -2.39
CA GLY A 169 14.64 -18.97 -2.57
C GLY A 169 13.41 -18.10 -2.62
N THR A 170 13.50 -16.83 -2.18
CA THR A 170 12.38 -15.88 -2.19
C THR A 170 11.93 -15.56 -3.61
N GLU A 171 12.84 -15.43 -4.56
CA GLU A 171 12.50 -15.17 -5.97
C GLU A 171 11.52 -16.24 -6.52
N GLU A 172 11.81 -17.52 -6.31
CA GLU A 172 10.91 -18.62 -6.74
C GLU A 172 9.53 -18.51 -6.08
N LEU A 173 9.49 -18.13 -4.80
CA LEU A 173 8.23 -17.95 -4.06
C LEU A 173 7.44 -16.75 -4.57
N LEU A 174 8.10 -15.68 -5.02
CA LEU A 174 7.42 -14.54 -5.66
C LEU A 174 6.74 -14.98 -6.97
N TYR A 175 7.42 -15.75 -7.82
CA TYR A 175 6.80 -16.30 -9.01
C TYR A 175 5.59 -17.15 -8.67
N LYS A 176 5.70 -18.05 -7.67
CA LYS A 176 4.57 -18.88 -7.21
C LYS A 176 3.41 -18.07 -6.64
N SER A 177 3.70 -16.96 -5.98
CA SER A 177 2.66 -16.04 -5.47
C SER A 177 1.86 -15.41 -6.59
N MET A 178 2.53 -15.02 -7.67
CA MET A 178 1.88 -14.48 -8.85
C MET A 178 1.07 -15.56 -9.60
N ASP A 179 1.59 -16.79 -9.67
CA ASP A 179 0.84 -17.94 -10.22
C ASP A 179 -0.43 -18.25 -9.42
N LEU A 180 -0.43 -18.04 -8.10
CA LEU A 180 -1.61 -18.16 -7.23
C LEU A 180 -2.64 -17.04 -7.45
N GLY A 181 -2.26 -15.93 -8.04
CA GLY A 181 -3.15 -14.79 -8.32
C GLY A 181 -2.93 -13.56 -7.44
N ALA A 182 -1.72 -13.35 -6.91
CA ALA A 182 -1.33 -12.05 -6.37
C ALA A 182 -1.38 -10.99 -7.49
N ASP A 183 -1.73 -9.76 -7.14
CA ASP A 183 -2.02 -8.70 -8.11
C ASP A 183 -0.81 -7.80 -8.38
N VAL A 184 0.08 -7.67 -7.40
CA VAL A 184 1.18 -6.68 -7.40
C VAL A 184 2.47 -7.33 -6.94
N VAL A 185 3.58 -7.01 -7.60
CA VAL A 185 4.91 -7.43 -7.18
C VAL A 185 5.44 -6.45 -6.13
N GLY A 186 5.76 -6.96 -4.95
CA GLY A 186 6.35 -6.21 -3.86
C GLY A 186 7.87 -6.13 -3.94
N GLY A 187 8.46 -5.35 -3.04
CA GLY A 187 9.91 -5.27 -2.86
C GLY A 187 10.29 -4.43 -1.65
N ILE A 188 11.48 -4.70 -1.13
CA ILE A 188 12.13 -3.94 -0.06
C ILE A 188 13.65 -3.87 -0.32
N PRO A 189 14.07 -3.22 -1.41
CA PRO A 189 15.45 -3.31 -1.90
C PRO A 189 16.49 -2.72 -0.94
N TRP A 190 16.12 -1.75 -0.10
CA TRP A 190 17.06 -1.05 0.79
C TRP A 190 17.63 -1.93 1.92
N ILE A 191 17.03 -3.11 2.18
CA ILE A 191 17.55 -4.04 3.21
C ILE A 191 18.58 -5.02 2.69
N GLU A 192 18.81 -5.09 1.39
CA GLU A 192 19.84 -5.94 0.80
C GLU A 192 21.24 -5.53 1.30
N TYR A 193 22.21 -6.43 1.22
CA TYR A 193 23.53 -6.18 1.82
C TYR A 193 24.35 -5.13 1.07
N THR A 194 24.16 -4.98 -0.23
CA THR A 194 24.89 -4.03 -1.07
C THR A 194 23.97 -3.24 -1.99
N ASP A 195 24.46 -2.10 -2.49
CA ASP A 195 23.72 -1.30 -3.50
C ASP A 195 23.46 -2.10 -4.78
N GLU A 196 24.41 -2.95 -5.17
CA GLU A 196 24.28 -3.84 -6.32
C GLU A 196 23.18 -4.87 -6.11
N ASP A 197 23.04 -5.43 -4.92
CA ASP A 197 21.98 -6.37 -4.58
C ASP A 197 20.63 -5.64 -4.50
N SER A 198 20.59 -4.42 -3.97
CA SER A 198 19.40 -3.55 -3.99
C SER A 198 18.89 -3.31 -5.42
N LYS A 199 19.81 -3.05 -6.37
CA LYS A 199 19.45 -2.88 -7.79
C LYS A 199 18.95 -4.18 -8.40
N LYS A 200 19.61 -5.32 -8.12
CA LYS A 200 19.16 -6.64 -8.60
C LYS A 200 17.78 -6.99 -8.07
N HIS A 201 17.49 -6.70 -6.78
CA HIS A 201 16.17 -6.88 -6.19
C HIS A 201 15.10 -6.16 -7.01
N ILE A 202 15.35 -4.89 -7.35
CA ILE A 202 14.43 -4.10 -8.19
C ILE A 202 14.31 -4.70 -9.59
N ASP A 203 15.42 -5.07 -10.22
CA ASP A 203 15.42 -5.62 -11.58
C ASP A 203 14.64 -6.96 -11.64
N ILE A 204 14.83 -7.87 -10.67
CA ILE A 204 14.05 -9.12 -10.55
C ILE A 204 12.55 -8.82 -10.44
N ALA A 205 12.16 -7.84 -9.61
CA ALA A 205 10.76 -7.48 -9.48
C ALA A 205 10.17 -6.96 -10.80
N PHE A 206 10.93 -6.19 -11.61
CA PHE A 206 10.49 -5.79 -12.95
C PHE A 206 10.39 -6.98 -13.91
N GLU A 207 11.26 -7.97 -13.83
CA GLU A 207 11.15 -9.20 -14.64
C GLU A 207 9.87 -9.96 -14.32
N ILE A 208 9.56 -10.13 -13.03
CA ILE A 208 8.32 -10.76 -12.57
C ILE A 208 7.12 -9.93 -13.04
N ALA A 209 7.13 -8.62 -12.81
CA ALA A 209 6.04 -7.73 -13.20
C ALA A 209 5.75 -7.78 -14.71
N LYS A 210 6.78 -7.83 -15.56
CA LYS A 210 6.63 -8.00 -17.01
C LYS A 210 5.99 -9.33 -17.38
N LYS A 211 6.45 -10.42 -16.76
CA LYS A 211 5.92 -11.76 -17.03
C LYS A 211 4.43 -11.86 -16.75
N TYR A 212 3.97 -11.25 -15.66
CA TYR A 212 2.57 -11.32 -15.22
C TYR A 212 1.74 -10.07 -15.60
N ASN A 213 2.35 -9.10 -16.27
CA ASN A 213 1.74 -7.81 -16.55
C ASN A 213 1.19 -7.13 -15.28
N ALA A 214 1.93 -7.22 -14.18
CA ALA A 214 1.55 -6.74 -12.85
C ALA A 214 2.12 -5.36 -12.54
N ASP A 215 1.51 -4.63 -11.61
CA ASP A 215 2.05 -3.41 -11.04
C ASP A 215 3.13 -3.73 -10.00
N ILE A 216 3.88 -2.70 -9.59
CA ILE A 216 4.94 -2.82 -8.60
C ILE A 216 4.67 -1.87 -7.42
N ALA A 217 4.85 -2.35 -6.19
CA ALA A 217 4.81 -1.54 -4.99
C ALA A 217 5.94 -1.94 -4.04
N MET A 218 6.88 -1.02 -3.76
CA MET A 218 8.07 -1.32 -2.97
C MET A 218 8.23 -0.37 -1.79
N LEU A 219 8.71 -0.91 -0.66
CA LEU A 219 9.25 -0.11 0.43
C LEU A 219 10.66 0.31 0.04
N THR A 220 10.84 1.58 -0.31
CA THR A 220 12.12 2.13 -0.74
C THR A 220 12.63 3.11 0.29
N ASP A 221 13.96 3.15 0.50
CA ASP A 221 14.64 4.14 1.34
C ASP A 221 13.97 4.34 2.72
N ASP A 222 13.49 3.23 3.33
CA ASP A 222 12.68 3.25 4.55
C ASP A 222 13.55 3.24 5.82
N ALA A 223 14.53 4.11 5.87
CA ALA A 223 15.40 4.32 7.01
C ALA A 223 15.85 5.79 7.12
N GLY A 224 16.56 6.13 8.19
CA GLY A 224 17.09 7.48 8.42
C GLY A 224 18.47 7.73 7.78
N ASP A 225 18.80 7.07 6.69
CA ASP A 225 20.09 7.19 6.00
C ASP A 225 19.92 7.96 4.68
N PRO A 226 20.48 9.20 4.58
CA PRO A 226 20.38 10.03 3.38
C PRO A 226 21.16 9.49 2.17
N GLU A 227 21.97 8.43 2.33
CA GLU A 227 22.70 7.83 1.22
C GLU A 227 21.93 6.74 0.48
N LEU A 228 20.78 6.29 1.00
CA LEU A 228 19.90 5.35 0.30
C LEU A 228 19.37 5.95 -1.01
N ARG A 229 19.32 5.14 -2.07
CA ARG A 229 18.96 5.55 -3.45
C ARG A 229 18.02 4.58 -4.16
N THR A 230 17.33 3.72 -3.41
CA THR A 230 16.45 2.71 -4.03
C THR A 230 15.21 3.32 -4.67
N THR A 231 14.69 4.44 -4.16
CA THR A 231 13.59 5.20 -4.78
C THR A 231 14.01 5.75 -6.16
N GLU A 232 15.21 6.31 -6.26
CA GLU A 232 15.76 6.80 -7.52
C GLU A 232 15.91 5.66 -8.55
N TYR A 233 16.52 4.55 -8.12
CA TYR A 233 16.71 3.40 -8.99
C TYR A 233 15.39 2.80 -9.45
N LEU A 234 14.39 2.69 -8.56
CA LEU A 234 13.04 2.23 -8.88
C LEU A 234 12.39 3.11 -9.95
N ALA A 235 12.41 4.44 -9.78
CA ALA A 235 11.83 5.36 -10.74
C ALA A 235 12.54 5.33 -12.10
N SER A 236 13.86 5.26 -12.09
CA SER A 236 14.66 5.12 -13.31
C SER A 236 14.39 3.80 -14.01
N SER A 237 14.21 2.69 -13.27
CA SER A 237 13.85 1.39 -13.79
C SER A 237 12.45 1.37 -14.39
N ALA A 238 11.48 2.08 -13.80
CA ALA A 238 10.14 2.24 -14.37
C ALA A 238 10.21 2.84 -15.79
N ILE A 239 11.02 3.88 -15.98
CA ILE A 239 11.23 4.48 -17.30
C ILE A 239 11.90 3.49 -18.27
N ARG A 240 13.01 2.85 -17.86
CA ARG A 240 13.75 1.91 -18.70
C ARG A 240 12.90 0.73 -19.16
N ASN A 241 11.98 0.28 -18.32
CA ASN A 241 11.12 -0.87 -18.58
C ASN A 241 9.76 -0.51 -19.20
N GLY A 242 9.46 0.78 -19.41
CA GLY A 242 8.18 1.22 -19.94
C GLY A 242 7.01 1.01 -18.97
N TRP A 243 7.26 0.97 -17.64
CA TRP A 243 6.28 0.75 -16.57
C TRP A 243 5.75 2.07 -15.98
N ILE A 244 5.50 3.05 -16.83
CA ILE A 244 5.05 4.40 -16.47
C ILE A 244 3.67 4.33 -15.81
N GLY A 245 3.50 4.96 -14.65
CA GLY A 245 2.24 5.01 -13.91
C GLY A 245 1.83 3.71 -13.22
N ARG A 246 2.71 2.69 -13.22
CA ARG A 246 2.44 1.34 -12.68
C ARG A 246 3.30 0.97 -11.49
N VAL A 247 3.95 1.96 -10.89
CA VAL A 247 4.92 1.77 -9.79
C VAL A 247 4.57 2.69 -8.62
N ALA A 248 4.62 2.16 -7.42
CA ALA A 248 4.49 2.91 -6.17
C ALA A 248 5.73 2.74 -5.30
N ALA A 249 6.28 3.85 -4.80
CA ALA A 249 7.31 3.89 -3.77
C ALA A 249 6.65 4.13 -2.41
N CYS A 250 6.69 3.12 -1.55
CA CYS A 250 6.14 3.22 -0.20
C CYS A 250 7.24 3.67 0.77
N HIS A 251 6.85 4.45 1.77
CA HIS A 251 7.69 5.06 2.80
C HIS A 251 8.66 6.11 2.27
N ALA A 252 9.66 5.75 1.50
CA ALA A 252 10.67 6.64 0.89
C ALA A 252 11.25 7.71 1.87
N ARG A 253 11.36 7.37 3.16
CA ARG A 253 11.62 8.30 4.28
C ARG A 253 12.95 9.03 4.16
N ALA A 254 14.02 8.31 3.76
CA ALA A 254 15.35 8.90 3.61
C ALA A 254 15.37 10.07 2.62
N THR A 255 14.42 10.10 1.67
CA THR A 255 14.32 11.21 0.70
C THR A 255 14.04 12.56 1.35
N ALA A 256 13.48 12.57 2.57
CA ALA A 256 13.29 13.80 3.35
C ALA A 256 14.62 14.44 3.79
N LEU A 257 15.67 13.64 3.92
CA LEU A 257 17.01 14.06 4.34
C LEU A 257 17.90 14.52 3.16
N TYR A 258 17.44 14.34 1.93
CA TYR A 258 18.20 14.74 0.75
C TYR A 258 18.42 16.26 0.72
N ASN A 259 19.60 16.70 0.27
CA ASN A 259 19.80 18.12 -0.01
C ASN A 259 18.81 18.60 -1.10
N GLU A 260 18.56 19.90 -1.11
CA GLU A 260 17.51 20.51 -1.93
C GLU A 260 17.70 20.21 -3.43
N VAL A 261 18.91 20.27 -3.93
CA VAL A 261 19.18 20.01 -5.36
C VAL A 261 18.84 18.57 -5.73
N TYR A 262 19.25 17.62 -4.89
CA TYR A 262 19.02 16.21 -5.13
C TYR A 262 17.54 15.85 -5.01
N HIS A 263 16.85 16.40 -3.98
CA HIS A 263 15.42 16.22 -3.81
C HIS A 263 14.62 16.68 -5.03
N ARG A 264 14.94 17.87 -5.59
CA ARG A 264 14.30 18.37 -6.81
C ARG A 264 14.56 17.48 -8.04
N LYS A 265 15.76 16.91 -8.17
CA LYS A 265 16.05 15.94 -9.24
C LYS A 265 15.19 14.68 -9.08
N LEU A 266 15.06 14.16 -7.85
CA LEU A 266 14.21 13.01 -7.56
C LEU A 266 12.75 13.30 -7.90
N CYS A 267 12.20 14.46 -7.48
CA CYS A 267 10.83 14.85 -7.84
C CYS A 267 10.61 14.89 -9.36
N ALA A 268 11.56 15.44 -10.11
CA ALA A 268 11.47 15.46 -11.59
C ALA A 268 11.48 14.04 -12.18
N LEU A 269 12.27 13.14 -11.62
CA LEU A 269 12.35 11.72 -12.04
C LEU A 269 11.06 10.98 -11.72
N LEU A 270 10.55 11.08 -10.48
CA LEU A 270 9.29 10.48 -10.04
C LEU A 270 8.12 10.93 -10.92
N LYS A 271 8.04 12.24 -11.20
CA LYS A 271 7.03 12.78 -12.10
C LYS A 271 7.13 12.21 -13.52
N LYS A 272 8.35 12.12 -14.07
CA LYS A 272 8.58 11.56 -15.42
C LYS A 272 8.22 10.08 -15.50
N ALA A 273 8.44 9.32 -14.42
CA ALA A 273 8.11 7.92 -14.32
C ALA A 273 6.65 7.67 -13.89
N GLU A 274 5.91 8.73 -13.53
CA GLU A 274 4.59 8.66 -12.91
C GLU A 274 4.54 7.70 -11.71
N VAL A 275 5.61 7.71 -10.91
CA VAL A 275 5.69 6.90 -9.67
C VAL A 275 4.90 7.61 -8.58
N GLY A 276 3.88 6.94 -8.05
CA GLY A 276 3.18 7.38 -6.85
C GLY A 276 4.02 7.13 -5.59
N VAL A 277 3.88 7.99 -4.60
CA VAL A 277 4.54 7.84 -3.29
C VAL A 277 3.49 7.56 -2.23
N VAL A 278 3.71 6.56 -1.39
CA VAL A 278 2.83 6.28 -0.25
C VAL A 278 3.55 6.69 1.03
N SER A 279 3.06 7.74 1.68
CA SER A 279 3.57 8.19 2.98
C SER A 279 2.88 7.44 4.10
N ASP A 280 3.66 6.95 5.06
CA ASP A 280 3.16 6.29 6.26
C ASP A 280 3.62 7.04 7.53
N PRO A 281 2.80 7.96 8.05
CA PRO A 281 3.16 8.79 9.20
C PRO A 281 3.10 8.05 10.55
N HIS A 282 2.59 6.82 10.61
CA HIS A 282 2.40 6.09 11.87
C HIS A 282 3.66 5.38 12.36
N THR A 283 4.57 5.02 11.46
CA THR A 283 5.69 4.12 11.76
C THR A 283 7.00 4.84 12.06
N GLY A 284 6.99 6.12 12.39
CA GLY A 284 8.16 6.86 12.82
C GLY A 284 8.06 8.38 12.60
N PRO A 285 9.03 9.15 13.10
CA PRO A 285 9.01 10.62 13.05
C PRO A 285 9.48 11.21 11.70
N LEU A 286 10.09 10.38 10.83
CA LEU A 286 10.61 10.83 9.54
C LEU A 286 9.64 10.46 8.43
N HIS A 287 9.23 11.45 7.63
CA HIS A 287 8.31 11.29 6.51
C HIS A 287 8.83 12.00 5.27
N VAL A 288 8.37 11.55 4.10
CA VAL A 288 8.62 12.26 2.84
C VAL A 288 8.12 13.71 2.91
N ARG A 289 8.73 14.58 2.13
CA ARG A 289 8.30 15.99 2.00
C ARG A 289 7.00 16.06 1.19
N VAL A 290 5.86 15.68 1.80
CA VAL A 290 4.56 15.53 1.14
C VAL A 290 4.19 16.78 0.33
N LYS A 291 4.36 17.98 0.92
CA LYS A 291 4.04 19.23 0.22
C LYS A 291 4.87 19.40 -1.05
N ASP A 292 6.16 19.14 -1.00
CA ASP A 292 7.07 19.31 -2.15
C ASP A 292 6.72 18.31 -3.27
N LEU A 293 6.35 17.09 -2.92
CA LEU A 293 5.89 16.06 -3.86
C LEU A 293 4.59 16.49 -4.56
N LEU A 294 3.60 16.96 -3.79
CA LEU A 294 2.31 17.45 -4.33
C LEU A 294 2.52 18.69 -5.22
N ASP A 295 3.33 19.65 -4.80
CA ASP A 295 3.67 20.85 -5.59
C ASP A 295 4.39 20.46 -6.91
N ALA A 296 5.17 19.39 -6.91
CA ALA A 296 5.78 18.84 -8.12
C ALA A 296 4.78 18.05 -9.01
N GLY A 297 3.55 17.83 -8.55
CA GLY A 297 2.51 17.07 -9.27
C GLY A 297 2.70 15.56 -9.20
N ILE A 298 3.27 15.06 -8.11
CA ILE A 298 3.39 13.63 -7.79
C ILE A 298 2.20 13.23 -6.93
N THR A 299 1.62 12.07 -7.20
CA THR A 299 0.56 11.49 -6.36
C THR A 299 1.16 10.99 -5.03
N VAL A 300 0.57 11.40 -3.90
CA VAL A 300 0.95 10.97 -2.55
C VAL A 300 -0.27 10.40 -1.83
#